data_e390a7360a9c86173232819185c51e8d
#
_entry.id   e390a7360a9c86173232819185c51e8d
#
_cell.length_a   1.000
_cell.length_b   1.000
_cell.length_c   1.000
_cell.angle_alpha   90.00
_cell.angle_beta   90.00
_cell.angle_gamma   90.00
#
_symmetry.space_group_name_H-M   'P 1'
#
loop_
_entity.id
_entity.type
_entity.pdbx_description
1 polymer ?
#
loop_
_entity_poly.entity_id
_entity_poly.type
_entity_poly.pdbx_seq_one_letter_code
_entity_poly.pdbx_strand_id
1 'polypeptide(L)'
;MQYITLKTMANYIRFDWAMKCLLRDKANFSVLEGLLTTLLNEKITIRKLLESESNQESEFDKYNRVDILAEDSKGTLILFEIQNNNEYAYFQRMLFGVSKLVTEYINRGEGYENIRKIYSVNIVYFALGSGSDTVYHGQTEFRGIHTNELLCLSPFQQETFKATAVSQLYPEYYILRVNDFNKWSKVPLEQWIYFLNTGEIPDDASAPGLPEARDRLQLDRLSKDELKAYYRHLDNVVILRDNIFTERAEGRAEGRAEGRAEGRAEGRAEGRAEERAATARKMLADGLPIDVIRKYTELSEEEIKKLEH
;
A
#
# COMPACT_ATOMS: atom_id res chain seq x y z
N MET A 1 -7.42 12.55 20.83
CA MET A 1 -8.21 11.75 21.77
C MET A 1 -8.30 10.26 21.41
N GLN A 2 -8.12 9.84 20.15
CA GLN A 2 -8.09 8.42 19.72
C GLN A 2 -6.80 7.66 20.12
N TYR A 3 -5.71 8.35 20.42
CA TYR A 3 -4.39 7.75 20.67
C TYR A 3 -4.22 7.10 22.05
N ILE A 4 -4.98 7.56 23.04
CA ILE A 4 -4.99 6.95 24.39
C ILE A 4 -5.75 5.63 24.37
N THR A 5 -6.67 5.45 23.41
CA THR A 5 -7.53 4.26 23.30
C THR A 5 -6.78 3.01 22.84
N LEU A 6 -5.72 3.15 22.02
CA LEU A 6 -4.92 2.01 21.54
C LEU A 6 -4.07 1.35 22.65
N LYS A 7 -3.67 2.11 23.66
CA LYS A 7 -2.84 1.62 24.78
C LYS A 7 -3.67 0.98 25.92
N THR A 8 -4.97 1.22 25.95
CA THR A 8 -5.82 0.87 27.10
C THR A 8 -6.89 -0.20 26.84
N MET A 9 -7.06 -0.68 25.60
CA MET A 9 -8.14 -1.63 25.26
C MET A 9 -7.74 -2.89 24.51
N ALA A 10 -6.55 -3.01 23.95
CA ALA A 10 -6.16 -4.23 23.24
C ALA A 10 -5.67 -5.29 24.24
N ASN A 11 -6.41 -6.37 24.38
CA ASN A 11 -6.01 -7.53 25.20
C ASN A 11 -4.97 -8.40 24.49
N TYR A 12 -4.74 -8.17 23.20
CA TYR A 12 -3.90 -8.97 22.34
C TYR A 12 -2.76 -8.16 21.75
N ILE A 13 -1.67 -8.86 21.46
CA ILE A 13 -0.48 -8.33 20.82
C ILE A 13 -0.81 -7.99 19.36
N ARG A 14 -0.39 -6.82 18.90
CA ARG A 14 -0.49 -6.45 17.48
C ARG A 14 0.19 -7.48 16.59
N PHE A 15 -0.45 -7.77 15.47
CA PHE A 15 -0.01 -8.83 14.57
C PHE A 15 1.38 -8.55 13.95
N ASP A 16 1.71 -7.30 13.64
CA ASP A 16 3.02 -6.91 13.14
C ASP A 16 4.16 -7.24 14.11
N TRP A 17 3.96 -6.97 15.41
CA TRP A 17 4.92 -7.35 16.44
C TRP A 17 4.96 -8.86 16.65
N ALA A 18 3.80 -9.50 16.68
CA ALA A 18 3.69 -10.95 16.81
C ALA A 18 4.42 -11.68 15.68
N MET A 19 4.26 -11.25 14.44
CA MET A 19 4.99 -11.78 13.29
C MET A 19 6.50 -11.64 13.44
N LYS A 20 6.95 -10.52 13.99
CA LYS A 20 8.37 -10.24 14.17
C LYS A 20 9.03 -11.10 15.25
N CYS A 21 8.33 -11.30 16.36
CA CYS A 21 8.92 -11.81 17.58
C CYS A 21 8.43 -13.22 17.96
N LEU A 22 7.18 -13.55 17.66
CA LEU A 22 6.56 -14.79 18.15
C LEU A 22 6.25 -15.80 17.04
N LEU A 23 5.73 -15.34 15.90
CA LEU A 23 5.24 -16.24 14.85
C LEU A 23 6.36 -16.82 13.98
N ARG A 24 7.60 -16.44 14.21
CA ARG A 24 8.78 -17.06 13.59
C ARG A 24 9.10 -18.44 14.19
N ASP A 25 8.61 -18.74 15.38
CA ASP A 25 8.75 -20.07 15.96
C ASP A 25 7.75 -21.03 15.28
N LYS A 26 8.26 -22.19 14.86
CA LYS A 26 7.47 -23.26 14.22
C LYS A 26 6.23 -23.66 15.04
N ALA A 27 6.32 -23.60 16.36
CA ALA A 27 5.21 -23.86 17.26
C ALA A 27 4.01 -22.91 17.06
N ASN A 28 4.23 -21.74 16.46
CA ASN A 28 3.23 -20.68 16.27
C ASN A 28 2.73 -20.56 14.81
N PHE A 29 3.18 -21.41 13.90
CA PHE A 29 2.77 -21.35 12.48
C PHE A 29 1.27 -21.46 12.28
N SER A 30 0.53 -22.12 13.17
CA SER A 30 -0.92 -22.28 13.09
C SER A 30 -1.68 -20.96 12.96
N VAL A 31 -1.18 -19.87 13.54
CA VAL A 31 -1.78 -18.54 13.43
C VAL A 31 -1.62 -18.00 12.02
N LEU A 32 -0.41 -18.06 11.46
CA LEU A 32 -0.12 -17.61 10.09
C LEU A 32 -0.78 -18.52 9.06
N GLU A 33 -0.75 -19.83 9.26
CA GLU A 33 -1.44 -20.81 8.41
C GLU A 33 -2.95 -20.55 8.35
N GLY A 34 -3.55 -20.17 9.48
CA GLY A 34 -4.97 -19.84 9.55
C GLY A 34 -5.33 -18.60 8.73
N LEU A 35 -4.55 -17.53 8.85
CA LEU A 35 -4.71 -16.32 8.03
C LEU A 35 -4.56 -16.66 6.54
N LEU A 36 -3.49 -17.34 6.17
CA LEU A 36 -3.22 -17.70 4.78
C LEU A 36 -4.27 -18.65 4.22
N THR A 37 -4.72 -19.65 4.99
CA THR A 37 -5.80 -20.57 4.60
C THR A 37 -7.10 -19.80 4.33
N THR A 38 -7.42 -18.83 5.17
CA THR A 38 -8.62 -17.99 5.00
C THR A 38 -8.49 -17.08 3.77
N LEU A 39 -7.33 -16.46 3.58
CA LEU A 39 -7.08 -15.50 2.49
C LEU A 39 -7.04 -16.19 1.13
N LEU A 40 -6.32 -17.31 1.03
CA LEU A 40 -6.11 -18.04 -0.21
C LEU A 40 -7.27 -19.02 -0.53
N ASN A 41 -8.20 -19.19 0.41
CA ASN A 41 -9.30 -20.13 0.32
C ASN A 41 -8.83 -21.58 0.01
N GLU A 42 -7.65 -21.93 0.48
CA GLU A 42 -7.08 -23.29 0.41
C GLU A 42 -6.27 -23.59 1.68
N LYS A 43 -6.23 -24.85 2.08
CA LYS A 43 -5.45 -25.23 3.27
C LYS A 43 -3.97 -25.02 3.05
N ILE A 44 -3.39 -24.11 3.83
CA ILE A 44 -1.96 -23.83 3.83
C ILE A 44 -1.32 -24.50 5.03
N THR A 45 -0.18 -25.16 4.80
CA THR A 45 0.67 -25.73 5.85
C THR A 45 2.11 -25.28 5.60
N ILE A 46 2.65 -24.49 6.52
CA ILE A 46 4.01 -23.95 6.42
C ILE A 46 5.02 -25.05 6.78
N ARG A 47 5.90 -25.36 5.86
CA ARG A 47 6.98 -26.31 6.06
C ARG A 47 8.15 -25.69 6.81
N LYS A 48 8.55 -24.49 6.38
CA LYS A 48 9.66 -23.72 6.96
C LYS A 48 9.56 -22.25 6.63
N LEU A 49 10.19 -21.44 7.45
CA LEU A 49 10.52 -20.06 7.10
C LEU A 49 11.89 -20.04 6.43
N LEU A 50 12.02 -19.17 5.45
CA LEU A 50 13.25 -18.95 4.69
C LEU A 50 13.85 -17.61 5.11
N GLU A 51 15.17 -17.52 5.08
CA GLU A 51 15.85 -16.23 5.23
C GLU A 51 15.75 -15.48 3.90
N SER A 52 15.32 -14.23 3.95
CA SER A 52 15.35 -13.32 2.81
C SER A 52 16.53 -12.37 2.99
N GLU A 53 17.35 -12.19 1.95
CA GLU A 53 18.47 -11.22 1.96
C GLU A 53 18.00 -9.76 2.09
N SER A 54 16.69 -9.50 1.96
CA SER A 54 16.09 -8.17 2.17
C SER A 54 16.15 -7.67 3.62
N ASN A 55 16.62 -8.48 4.56
CA ASN A 55 16.70 -8.15 6.00
C ASN A 55 17.90 -7.26 6.39
N GLN A 56 18.72 -6.77 5.46
CA GLN A 56 19.91 -5.94 5.76
C GLN A 56 19.69 -4.43 5.62
N GLU A 57 18.47 -3.96 5.62
CA GLU A 57 18.17 -2.53 5.54
C GLU A 57 18.28 -1.82 6.89
N SER A 58 18.36 -0.51 6.87
CA SER A 58 18.70 0.39 7.98
C SER A 58 17.92 0.13 9.27
N GLU A 59 18.46 0.61 10.41
CA GLU A 59 17.81 0.51 11.73
C GLU A 59 16.41 1.14 11.77
N PHE A 60 16.14 2.10 10.88
CA PHE A 60 14.87 2.78 10.74
C PHE A 60 13.78 1.87 10.13
N ASP A 61 14.15 0.99 9.20
CA ASP A 61 13.22 0.07 8.55
C ASP A 61 12.78 -1.09 9.45
N LYS A 62 13.57 -1.40 10.49
CA LYS A 62 13.25 -2.48 11.45
C LYS A 62 11.92 -2.28 12.19
N TYR A 63 11.45 -1.06 12.35
CA TYR A 63 10.22 -0.77 13.11
C TYR A 63 8.98 -0.67 12.23
N ASN A 64 9.17 -0.40 10.93
CA ASN A 64 8.09 -0.08 10.00
C ASN A 64 7.62 -1.27 9.18
N ARG A 65 8.43 -2.31 9.10
CA ARG A 65 8.26 -3.40 8.16
C ARG A 65 8.52 -4.75 8.80
N VAL A 66 7.71 -5.72 8.43
CA VAL A 66 7.93 -7.13 8.74
C VAL A 66 7.85 -7.91 7.43
N ASP A 67 8.92 -8.58 7.08
CA ASP A 67 8.97 -9.45 5.90
C ASP A 67 9.24 -10.88 6.37
N ILE A 68 8.41 -11.79 5.92
CA ILE A 68 8.59 -13.23 6.16
C ILE A 68 8.44 -13.93 4.83
N LEU A 69 9.43 -14.77 4.52
CA LEU A 69 9.34 -15.70 3.42
C LEU A 69 9.08 -17.10 3.98
N ALA A 70 7.98 -17.70 3.58
CA ALA A 70 7.60 -19.05 3.96
C ALA A 70 7.59 -19.97 2.73
N GLU A 71 7.85 -21.25 2.98
CA GLU A 71 7.62 -22.32 2.01
C GLU A 71 6.52 -23.23 2.57
N ASP A 72 5.50 -23.45 1.77
CA ASP A 72 4.41 -24.36 2.12
C ASP A 72 4.75 -25.84 1.82
N SER A 73 3.83 -26.75 2.17
CA SER A 73 4.00 -28.20 1.95
C SER A 73 4.01 -28.58 0.47
N LYS A 74 3.52 -27.72 -0.42
CA LYS A 74 3.53 -27.92 -1.89
C LYS A 74 4.78 -27.35 -2.56
N GLY A 75 5.63 -26.66 -1.79
CA GLY A 75 6.81 -25.97 -2.30
C GLY A 75 6.52 -24.56 -2.81
N THR A 76 5.33 -24.02 -2.60
CA THR A 76 4.99 -22.64 -2.93
C THR A 76 5.72 -21.67 -2.03
N LEU A 77 6.20 -20.57 -2.59
CA LEU A 77 6.79 -19.47 -1.83
C LEU A 77 5.70 -18.47 -1.43
N ILE A 78 5.68 -18.07 -0.17
CA ILE A 78 4.75 -17.08 0.34
C ILE A 78 5.57 -15.95 0.93
N LEU A 79 5.60 -14.82 0.21
CA LEU A 79 6.17 -13.56 0.70
C LEU A 79 5.09 -12.82 1.46
N PHE A 80 5.31 -12.65 2.75
CA PHE A 80 4.38 -11.98 3.64
C PHE A 80 4.99 -10.68 4.14
N GLU A 81 4.38 -9.55 3.80
CA GLU A 81 4.85 -8.23 4.17
C GLU A 81 3.81 -7.50 5.03
N ILE A 82 4.26 -6.83 6.09
CA ILE A 82 3.45 -5.91 6.88
C ILE A 82 4.12 -4.55 6.86
N GLN A 83 3.40 -3.54 6.37
CA GLN A 83 3.91 -2.18 6.24
C GLN A 83 3.03 -1.20 6.99
N ASN A 84 3.63 -0.49 7.96
CA ASN A 84 2.93 0.49 8.78
C ASN A 84 2.90 1.90 8.16
N ASN A 85 3.92 2.25 7.38
CA ASN A 85 4.08 3.58 6.81
C ASN A 85 3.79 3.60 5.32
N ASN A 86 3.24 4.73 4.86
CA ASN A 86 3.00 4.96 3.44
C ASN A 86 4.34 5.06 2.68
N GLU A 87 4.48 4.25 1.66
CA GLU A 87 5.59 4.25 0.73
C GLU A 87 5.07 4.57 -0.66
N TYR A 88 5.62 5.63 -1.28
CA TYR A 88 5.16 6.11 -2.59
C TYR A 88 5.24 5.04 -3.69
N ALA A 89 6.31 4.27 -3.70
CA ALA A 89 6.59 3.25 -4.72
C ALA A 89 6.21 1.82 -4.27
N TYR A 90 5.21 1.68 -3.39
CA TYR A 90 4.90 0.38 -2.78
C TYR A 90 4.49 -0.70 -3.80
N PHE A 91 3.77 -0.35 -4.86
CA PHE A 91 3.43 -1.30 -5.93
C PHE A 91 4.69 -1.81 -6.66
N GLN A 92 5.64 -0.91 -6.95
CA GLN A 92 6.92 -1.30 -7.57
C GLN A 92 7.77 -2.16 -6.64
N ARG A 93 7.71 -1.87 -5.34
CA ARG A 93 8.36 -2.67 -4.30
C ARG A 93 7.82 -4.10 -4.25
N MET A 94 6.50 -4.28 -4.26
CA MET A 94 5.86 -5.60 -4.32
C MET A 94 6.35 -6.39 -5.54
N LEU A 95 6.37 -5.75 -6.72
CA LEU A 95 6.89 -6.35 -7.95
C LEU A 95 8.37 -6.72 -7.83
N PHE A 96 9.19 -5.83 -7.28
CA PHE A 96 10.62 -6.07 -7.08
C PHE A 96 10.87 -7.25 -6.13
N GLY A 97 10.17 -7.31 -5.00
CA GLY A 97 10.28 -8.41 -4.02
C GLY A 97 9.99 -9.77 -4.64
N VAL A 98 8.90 -9.87 -5.41
CA VAL A 98 8.54 -11.10 -6.13
C VAL A 98 9.58 -11.44 -7.22
N SER A 99 10.03 -10.45 -7.99
CA SER A 99 11.03 -10.67 -9.05
C SER A 99 12.36 -11.16 -8.47
N LYS A 100 12.78 -10.64 -7.33
CA LYS A 100 13.96 -11.10 -6.60
C LYS A 100 13.82 -12.57 -6.21
N LEU A 101 12.66 -12.98 -5.66
CA LEU A 101 12.42 -14.38 -5.31
C LEU A 101 12.46 -15.31 -6.51
N VAL A 102 11.92 -14.91 -7.66
CA VAL A 102 12.01 -15.69 -8.90
C VAL A 102 13.47 -15.97 -9.26
N THR A 103 14.33 -14.95 -9.16
CA THR A 103 15.76 -15.09 -9.51
C THR A 103 16.59 -15.78 -8.43
N GLU A 104 16.23 -15.66 -7.18
CA GLU A 104 16.94 -16.25 -6.03
C GLU A 104 16.66 -17.76 -5.89
N TYR A 105 15.44 -18.19 -6.22
CA TYR A 105 14.99 -19.57 -6.04
C TYR A 105 14.95 -20.40 -7.33
N ILE A 106 15.53 -19.90 -8.41
CA ILE A 106 15.88 -20.69 -9.60
C ILE A 106 17.40 -20.85 -9.66
N ASN A 107 17.90 -22.08 -9.66
CA ASN A 107 19.34 -22.31 -9.75
C ASN A 107 19.86 -22.08 -11.17
N ARG A 108 21.13 -21.70 -11.26
CA ARG A 108 21.78 -21.46 -12.53
C ARG A 108 21.86 -22.78 -13.35
N GLY A 109 21.22 -22.79 -14.52
CA GLY A 109 21.17 -23.97 -15.39
C GLY A 109 19.95 -24.87 -15.19
N GLU A 110 19.08 -24.55 -14.26
CA GLU A 110 17.73 -25.15 -14.18
C GLU A 110 16.82 -24.60 -15.28
N GLY A 111 15.88 -25.44 -15.75
CA GLY A 111 14.87 -25.02 -16.70
C GLY A 111 13.82 -24.10 -16.05
N TYR A 112 13.19 -23.26 -16.84
CA TYR A 112 12.16 -22.30 -16.37
C TYR A 112 10.90 -22.99 -15.80
N GLU A 113 10.70 -24.27 -16.08
CA GLU A 113 9.65 -25.10 -15.47
C GLU A 113 9.80 -25.26 -13.96
N ASN A 114 10.98 -24.95 -13.42
CA ASN A 114 11.29 -25.02 -11.98
C ASN A 114 11.00 -23.67 -11.27
N ILE A 115 10.53 -22.63 -11.98
CA ILE A 115 10.07 -21.41 -11.34
C ILE A 115 8.88 -21.75 -10.43
N ARG A 116 9.04 -21.43 -9.15
CA ARG A 116 8.07 -21.77 -8.12
C ARG A 116 6.91 -20.79 -8.11
N LYS A 117 5.71 -21.29 -7.77
CA LYS A 117 4.57 -20.41 -7.47
C LYS A 117 4.91 -19.48 -6.31
N ILE A 118 4.52 -18.20 -6.42
CA ILE A 118 4.74 -17.20 -5.40
C ILE A 118 3.40 -16.53 -5.08
N TYR A 119 3.06 -16.48 -3.79
CA TYR A 119 2.03 -15.59 -3.25
C TYR A 119 2.71 -14.42 -2.55
N SER A 120 2.36 -13.19 -2.92
CA SER A 120 2.77 -11.97 -2.25
C SER A 120 1.60 -11.44 -1.44
N VAL A 121 1.66 -11.55 -0.12
CA VAL A 121 0.63 -11.12 0.82
C VAL A 121 1.09 -9.86 1.52
N ASN A 122 0.37 -8.76 1.30
CA ASN A 122 0.77 -7.43 1.72
C ASN A 122 -0.31 -6.83 2.64
N ILE A 123 0.00 -6.69 3.92
CA ILE A 123 -0.85 -6.01 4.89
C ILE A 123 -0.36 -4.58 5.06
N VAL A 124 -1.20 -3.62 4.71
CA VAL A 124 -0.83 -2.20 4.75
C VAL A 124 -1.75 -1.43 5.71
N TYR A 125 -1.11 -0.63 6.58
CA TYR A 125 -1.75 0.24 7.55
C TYR A 125 -1.81 1.70 7.06
N PHE A 126 -1.95 1.89 5.75
CA PHE A 126 -2.09 3.20 5.09
C PHE A 126 -2.99 3.09 3.86
N ALA A 127 -3.47 4.23 3.37
CA ALA A 127 -4.26 4.28 2.15
C ALA A 127 -3.36 4.01 0.93
N LEU A 128 -3.42 2.79 0.38
CA LEU A 128 -2.71 2.39 -0.82
C LEU A 128 -3.68 2.39 -2.01
N GLY A 129 -3.40 3.24 -2.99
CA GLY A 129 -4.27 3.39 -4.15
C GLY A 129 -5.65 3.97 -3.84
N SER A 130 -6.54 3.96 -4.82
CA SER A 130 -7.94 4.35 -4.70
C SER A 130 -8.85 3.15 -4.94
N GLY A 131 -9.93 3.05 -4.17
CA GLY A 131 -10.89 1.95 -4.24
C GLY A 131 -11.62 1.77 -2.92
N SER A 132 -12.78 1.13 -2.92
CA SER A 132 -13.67 1.01 -1.76
C SER A 132 -13.49 -0.31 -0.98
N ASP A 133 -12.79 -1.29 -1.56
CA ASP A 133 -12.61 -2.60 -0.90
C ASP A 133 -11.41 -2.57 0.07
N THR A 134 -11.43 -3.48 1.01
CA THR A 134 -10.34 -3.71 1.97
C THR A 134 -9.34 -4.75 1.49
N VAL A 135 -9.76 -5.68 0.62
CA VAL A 135 -8.90 -6.74 0.10
C VAL A 135 -8.90 -6.70 -1.42
N TYR A 136 -7.72 -6.67 -1.98
CA TYR A 136 -7.50 -6.73 -3.43
C TYR A 136 -6.67 -7.95 -3.78
N HIS A 137 -7.10 -8.67 -4.83
CA HIS A 137 -6.38 -9.79 -5.40
C HIS A 137 -5.92 -9.44 -6.82
N GLY A 138 -4.64 -9.60 -7.08
CA GLY A 138 -4.00 -9.40 -8.39
C GLY A 138 -3.45 -10.71 -8.93
N GLN A 139 -3.83 -11.06 -10.16
CA GLN A 139 -3.30 -12.20 -10.90
C GLN A 139 -3.01 -11.83 -12.34
N THR A 140 -2.14 -12.61 -13.01
CA THR A 140 -1.83 -12.41 -14.42
C THR A 140 -2.76 -13.22 -15.31
N GLU A 141 -3.46 -12.54 -16.22
CA GLU A 141 -4.31 -13.15 -17.25
C GLU A 141 -3.85 -12.70 -18.64
N PHE A 142 -3.92 -13.58 -19.60
CA PHE A 142 -3.70 -13.26 -21.02
C PHE A 142 -5.00 -13.38 -21.78
N ARG A 143 -5.47 -12.27 -22.36
CA ARG A 143 -6.71 -12.20 -23.11
C ARG A 143 -6.46 -11.91 -24.58
N GLY A 144 -7.17 -12.60 -25.46
CA GLY A 144 -7.13 -12.38 -26.90
C GLY A 144 -7.57 -10.95 -27.23
N ILE A 145 -6.73 -10.19 -27.94
CA ILE A 145 -7.02 -8.79 -28.30
C ILE A 145 -8.31 -8.68 -29.12
N HIS A 146 -8.58 -9.64 -29.98
CA HIS A 146 -9.74 -9.61 -30.87
C HIS A 146 -10.98 -10.29 -30.31
N THR A 147 -10.81 -11.36 -29.52
CA THR A 147 -11.91 -12.22 -29.04
C THR A 147 -12.24 -12.02 -27.57
N ASN A 148 -11.34 -11.38 -26.81
CA ASN A 148 -11.39 -11.27 -25.35
C ASN A 148 -11.44 -12.63 -24.60
N GLU A 149 -11.20 -13.73 -25.30
CA GLU A 149 -11.10 -15.05 -24.68
C GLU A 149 -9.86 -15.15 -23.79
N LEU A 150 -9.95 -15.97 -22.74
CA LEU A 150 -8.83 -16.23 -21.85
C LEU A 150 -7.91 -17.28 -22.49
N LEU A 151 -6.60 -17.01 -22.55
CA LEU A 151 -5.60 -17.99 -22.98
C LEU A 151 -5.45 -19.07 -21.90
N CYS A 152 -5.76 -20.31 -22.29
CA CYS A 152 -5.67 -21.47 -21.42
C CYS A 152 -4.41 -22.30 -21.69
N LEU A 153 -3.98 -23.10 -20.70
CA LEU A 153 -2.93 -24.09 -20.89
C LEU A 153 -3.39 -25.22 -21.81
N SER A 154 -2.52 -25.67 -22.69
CA SER A 154 -2.76 -26.90 -23.48
C SER A 154 -2.80 -28.15 -22.58
N PRO A 155 -3.41 -29.25 -23.00
CA PRO A 155 -3.44 -30.49 -22.20
C PRO A 155 -2.06 -30.97 -21.76
N PHE A 156 -1.06 -30.86 -22.64
CA PHE A 156 0.32 -31.19 -22.33
C PHE A 156 0.91 -30.28 -21.23
N GLN A 157 0.64 -28.96 -21.31
CA GLN A 157 1.12 -28.02 -20.30
C GLN A 157 0.42 -28.24 -18.94
N GLN A 158 -0.90 -28.55 -18.95
CA GLN A 158 -1.63 -28.86 -17.73
C GLN A 158 -1.08 -30.09 -17.02
N GLU A 159 -0.74 -31.14 -17.78
CA GLU A 159 -0.12 -32.34 -17.24
C GLU A 159 1.30 -32.06 -16.69
N THR A 160 2.09 -31.32 -17.44
CA THR A 160 3.48 -30.98 -17.09
C THR A 160 3.56 -30.10 -15.84
N PHE A 161 2.79 -29.02 -15.82
CA PHE A 161 2.87 -28.01 -14.75
C PHE A 161 1.92 -28.30 -13.58
N LYS A 162 1.06 -29.30 -13.67
CA LYS A 162 0.01 -29.59 -12.67
C LYS A 162 -0.87 -28.38 -12.38
N ALA A 163 -1.17 -27.58 -13.41
CA ALA A 163 -1.93 -26.36 -13.36
C ALA A 163 -3.03 -26.39 -14.44
N THR A 164 -4.17 -25.76 -14.20
CA THR A 164 -5.29 -25.68 -15.15
C THR A 164 -5.37 -24.34 -15.86
N ALA A 165 -4.84 -23.29 -15.25
CA ALA A 165 -4.86 -21.95 -15.79
C ALA A 165 -3.46 -21.32 -15.81
N VAL A 166 -3.22 -20.44 -16.77
CA VAL A 166 -1.95 -19.70 -16.90
C VAL A 166 -1.66 -18.89 -15.65
N SER A 167 -2.66 -18.30 -15.03
CA SER A 167 -2.51 -17.50 -13.79
C SER A 167 -1.89 -18.30 -12.63
N GLN A 168 -2.07 -19.61 -12.59
CA GLN A 168 -1.48 -20.47 -11.55
C GLN A 168 0.03 -20.61 -11.66
N LEU A 169 0.61 -20.31 -12.84
CA LEU A 169 2.07 -20.33 -13.07
C LEU A 169 2.73 -19.00 -12.69
N TYR A 170 1.94 -17.93 -12.61
CA TYR A 170 2.43 -16.59 -12.32
C TYR A 170 2.29 -16.24 -10.83
N PRO A 171 3.07 -15.27 -10.33
CA PRO A 171 2.86 -14.74 -9.00
C PRO A 171 1.45 -14.16 -8.82
N GLU A 172 0.90 -14.32 -7.63
CA GLU A 172 -0.35 -13.68 -7.22
C GLU A 172 -0.10 -12.72 -6.07
N TYR A 173 -0.82 -11.60 -6.07
CA TYR A 173 -0.68 -10.53 -5.10
C TYR A 173 -1.96 -10.35 -4.32
N TYR A 174 -1.84 -10.30 -3.00
CA TYR A 174 -2.94 -9.97 -2.10
C TYR A 174 -2.58 -8.72 -1.33
N ILE A 175 -3.47 -7.73 -1.34
CA ILE A 175 -3.31 -6.47 -0.61
C ILE A 175 -4.45 -6.35 0.38
N LEU A 176 -4.12 -6.28 1.67
CA LEU A 176 -5.06 -6.08 2.76
C LEU A 176 -4.88 -4.65 3.29
N ARG A 177 -5.84 -3.76 3.01
CA ARG A 177 -5.89 -2.37 3.47
C ARG A 177 -6.69 -2.34 4.77
N VAL A 178 -6.01 -2.49 5.90
CA VAL A 178 -6.69 -2.78 7.18
C VAL A 178 -7.22 -1.54 7.91
N ASN A 179 -6.81 -0.33 7.54
CA ASN A 179 -7.09 0.90 8.31
C ASN A 179 -8.56 1.28 8.43
N ASP A 180 -9.37 0.95 7.43
CA ASP A 180 -10.74 1.46 7.31
C ASP A 180 -11.78 0.43 7.75
N PHE A 181 -11.38 -0.78 8.10
CA PHE A 181 -12.28 -1.86 8.48
C PHE A 181 -12.40 -2.00 9.99
N ASN A 182 -13.52 -1.59 10.55
CA ASN A 182 -13.78 -1.62 12.00
C ASN A 182 -15.09 -2.36 12.37
N LYS A 183 -15.69 -3.07 11.42
CA LYS A 183 -16.96 -3.75 11.62
C LYS A 183 -16.75 -5.25 11.83
N TRP A 184 -17.19 -5.76 12.99
CA TRP A 184 -17.20 -7.20 13.23
C TRP A 184 -18.18 -7.93 12.31
N SER A 185 -17.77 -9.07 11.80
CA SER A 185 -18.53 -9.88 10.87
C SER A 185 -18.30 -11.38 11.12
N LYS A 186 -19.21 -12.23 10.63
CA LYS A 186 -19.06 -13.68 10.67
C LYS A 186 -18.26 -14.23 9.47
N VAL A 187 -17.90 -13.40 8.51
CA VAL A 187 -17.07 -13.80 7.36
C VAL A 187 -15.64 -14.01 7.83
N PRO A 188 -15.03 -15.19 7.64
CA PRO A 188 -13.71 -15.50 8.18
C PRO A 188 -12.61 -14.47 7.84
N LEU A 189 -12.57 -14.00 6.59
CA LEU A 189 -11.59 -13.01 6.17
C LEU A 189 -11.79 -11.65 6.87
N GLU A 190 -13.05 -11.23 7.04
CA GLU A 190 -13.39 -10.00 7.75
C GLU A 190 -13.06 -10.07 9.25
N GLN A 191 -13.13 -11.26 9.86
CA GLN A 191 -12.68 -11.47 11.24
C GLN A 191 -11.18 -11.22 11.37
N TRP A 192 -10.39 -11.70 10.41
CA TRP A 192 -8.96 -11.43 10.37
C TRP A 192 -8.65 -9.95 10.19
N ILE A 193 -9.34 -9.27 9.25
CA ILE A 193 -9.15 -7.84 9.01
C ILE A 193 -9.51 -7.03 10.25
N TYR A 194 -10.59 -7.39 10.93
CA TYR A 194 -10.98 -6.77 12.20
C TYR A 194 -9.88 -6.91 13.25
N PHE A 195 -9.34 -8.11 13.46
CA PHE A 195 -8.24 -8.33 14.39
C PHE A 195 -6.98 -7.54 14.00
N LEU A 196 -6.61 -7.55 12.71
CA LEU A 196 -5.45 -6.81 12.21
C LEU A 196 -5.57 -5.31 12.47
N ASN A 197 -6.77 -4.74 12.34
CA ASN A 197 -7.01 -3.31 12.56
C ASN A 197 -7.15 -2.94 14.03
N THR A 198 -7.95 -3.68 14.79
CA THR A 198 -8.33 -3.31 16.16
C THR A 198 -7.41 -3.90 17.23
N GLY A 199 -6.75 -5.03 16.95
CA GLY A 199 -6.04 -5.83 17.94
C GLY A 199 -6.99 -6.62 18.86
N GLU A 200 -8.27 -6.75 18.51
CA GLU A 200 -9.26 -7.48 19.30
C GLU A 200 -9.71 -8.77 18.62
N ILE A 201 -9.89 -9.82 19.38
CA ILE A 201 -10.41 -11.11 18.91
C ILE A 201 -11.67 -11.43 19.74
N PRO A 202 -12.88 -11.15 19.22
CA PRO A 202 -14.13 -11.47 19.89
C PRO A 202 -14.28 -12.95 20.20
N ASP A 203 -15.03 -13.29 21.25
CA ASP A 203 -15.18 -14.67 21.73
C ASP A 203 -15.81 -15.61 20.72
N ASP A 204 -16.65 -15.09 19.81
CA ASP A 204 -17.29 -15.82 18.73
C ASP A 204 -16.44 -15.91 17.45
N ALA A 205 -15.19 -15.45 17.47
CA ALA A 205 -14.27 -15.57 16.35
C ALA A 205 -13.99 -17.06 16.04
N SER A 206 -14.26 -17.43 14.80
CA SER A 206 -14.20 -18.81 14.31
C SER A 206 -13.31 -19.00 13.08
N ALA A 207 -12.77 -17.92 12.52
CA ALA A 207 -11.88 -18.03 11.38
C ALA A 207 -10.64 -18.87 11.73
N PRO A 208 -10.17 -19.75 10.82
CA PRO A 208 -8.97 -20.55 11.02
C PRO A 208 -7.81 -19.69 11.54
N GLY A 209 -7.12 -20.14 12.59
CA GLY A 209 -5.99 -19.45 13.22
C GLY A 209 -6.35 -18.37 14.24
N LEU A 210 -7.58 -17.82 14.28
CA LEU A 210 -7.97 -16.83 15.30
C LEU A 210 -8.15 -17.43 16.69
N PRO A 211 -8.71 -18.65 16.88
CA PRO A 211 -8.69 -19.30 18.18
C PRO A 211 -7.26 -19.48 18.72
N GLU A 212 -6.32 -19.91 17.89
CA GLU A 212 -4.92 -20.05 18.24
C GLU A 212 -4.26 -18.69 18.52
N ALA A 213 -4.61 -17.65 17.75
CA ALA A 213 -4.15 -16.30 18.00
C ALA A 213 -4.65 -15.78 19.35
N ARG A 214 -5.93 -16.03 19.69
CA ARG A 214 -6.49 -15.69 21.02
C ARG A 214 -5.69 -16.30 22.14
N ASP A 215 -5.29 -17.56 22.00
CA ASP A 215 -4.53 -18.24 23.05
C ASP A 215 -3.08 -17.76 23.13
N ARG A 216 -2.44 -17.44 22.03
CA ARG A 216 -0.99 -17.19 21.94
C ARG A 216 -0.60 -15.72 22.00
N LEU A 217 -1.49 -14.82 21.57
CA LEU A 217 -1.19 -13.40 21.44
C LEU A 217 -1.74 -12.56 22.60
N GLN A 218 -2.08 -13.17 23.73
CA GLN A 218 -2.50 -12.46 24.94
C GLN A 218 -1.32 -11.69 25.55
N LEU A 219 -1.55 -10.44 25.91
CA LEU A 219 -0.51 -9.59 26.52
C LEU A 219 0.01 -10.10 27.85
N ASP A 220 -0.86 -10.75 28.62
CA ASP A 220 -0.53 -11.30 29.92
C ASP A 220 0.40 -12.53 29.88
N ARG A 221 0.58 -13.11 28.69
CA ARG A 221 1.52 -14.23 28.48
C ARG A 221 2.95 -13.75 28.18
N LEU A 222 3.15 -12.46 27.92
CA LEU A 222 4.48 -11.92 27.70
C LEU A 222 5.27 -11.85 29.02
N SER A 223 6.55 -12.19 28.94
CA SER A 223 7.49 -11.87 30.01
C SER A 223 7.61 -10.35 30.18
N LYS A 224 8.14 -9.90 31.31
CA LYS A 224 8.33 -8.47 31.58
C LYS A 224 9.21 -7.77 30.52
N ASP A 225 10.21 -8.46 29.99
CA ASP A 225 11.12 -7.91 29.01
C ASP A 225 10.45 -7.84 27.62
N GLU A 226 9.69 -8.86 27.22
CA GLU A 226 8.89 -8.85 26.01
C GLU A 226 7.80 -7.78 26.06
N LEU A 227 7.11 -7.64 27.17
CA LEU A 227 6.09 -6.60 27.36
C LEU A 227 6.71 -5.18 27.23
N LYS A 228 7.89 -4.98 27.80
CA LYS A 228 8.63 -3.72 27.65
C LYS A 228 9.06 -3.46 26.19
N ALA A 229 9.50 -4.50 25.48
CA ALA A 229 9.85 -4.42 24.07
C ALA A 229 8.61 -4.14 23.22
N TYR A 230 7.48 -4.76 23.53
CA TYR A 230 6.20 -4.51 22.86
C TYR A 230 5.73 -3.06 23.04
N TYR A 231 5.73 -2.52 24.26
CA TYR A 231 5.34 -1.12 24.48
C TYR A 231 6.27 -0.14 23.77
N ARG A 232 7.57 -0.41 23.71
CA ARG A 232 8.52 0.40 22.93
C ARG A 232 8.18 0.36 21.43
N HIS A 233 7.79 -0.81 20.91
CA HIS A 233 7.33 -0.92 19.52
C HIS A 233 6.08 -0.07 19.29
N LEU A 234 5.08 -0.12 20.16
CA LEU A 234 3.88 0.71 20.05
C LEU A 234 4.22 2.20 20.07
N ASP A 235 5.09 2.64 20.97
CA ASP A 235 5.52 4.04 21.03
C ASP A 235 6.19 4.47 19.70
N ASN A 236 7.05 3.63 19.13
CA ASN A 236 7.67 3.89 17.84
C ASN A 236 6.65 3.99 16.70
N VAL A 237 5.67 3.11 16.64
CA VAL A 237 4.59 3.16 15.63
C VAL A 237 3.78 4.45 15.75
N VAL A 238 3.51 4.92 16.97
CA VAL A 238 2.80 6.18 17.22
C VAL A 238 3.63 7.37 16.75
N ILE A 239 4.90 7.45 17.17
CA ILE A 239 5.83 8.53 16.78
C ILE A 239 5.94 8.64 15.26
N LEU A 240 6.05 7.51 14.58
CA LEU A 240 6.15 7.48 13.12
C LEU A 240 4.88 7.99 12.44
N ARG A 241 3.70 7.61 12.95
CA ARG A 241 2.42 8.13 12.44
C ARG A 241 2.30 9.64 12.65
N ASP A 242 2.71 10.13 13.81
CA ASP A 242 2.66 11.56 14.13
C ASP A 242 3.62 12.37 13.25
N ASN A 243 4.82 11.86 12.99
CA ASN A 243 5.78 12.50 12.08
C ASN A 243 5.21 12.60 10.67
N ILE A 244 4.65 11.50 10.13
CA ILE A 244 4.02 11.49 8.79
C ILE A 244 2.82 12.44 8.73
N PHE A 245 2.02 12.52 9.80
CA PHE A 245 0.90 13.45 9.85
C PHE A 245 1.39 14.91 9.82
N THR A 246 2.44 15.21 10.57
CA THR A 246 3.05 16.55 10.61
C THR A 246 3.62 16.94 9.26
N GLU A 247 4.45 16.10 8.64
CA GLU A 247 5.01 16.34 7.30
C GLU A 247 3.92 16.57 6.23
N ARG A 248 2.83 15.80 6.29
CA ARG A 248 1.70 15.99 5.37
C ARG A 248 0.94 17.28 5.64
N ALA A 249 0.80 17.68 6.89
CA ALA A 249 0.13 18.93 7.25
C ALA A 249 0.97 20.13 6.80
N GLU A 250 2.28 20.09 7.00
CA GLU A 250 3.24 21.09 6.56
C GLU A 250 3.26 21.19 5.02
N GLY A 251 3.43 20.08 4.30
CA GLY A 251 3.41 20.08 2.83
C GLY A 251 2.08 20.59 2.23
N ARG A 252 0.93 20.31 2.89
CA ARG A 252 -0.36 20.89 2.47
C ARG A 252 -0.44 22.39 2.74
N ALA A 253 0.14 22.86 3.84
CA ALA A 253 0.18 24.28 4.16
C ALA A 253 1.06 25.04 3.18
N GLU A 254 2.23 24.52 2.87
CA GLU A 254 3.16 25.06 1.88
C GLU A 254 2.53 25.12 0.48
N GLY A 255 2.00 23.99 -0.03
CA GLY A 255 1.34 23.95 -1.34
C GLY A 255 0.12 24.90 -1.45
N ARG A 256 -0.63 25.11 -0.34
CA ARG A 256 -1.69 26.12 -0.30
C ARG A 256 -1.14 27.54 -0.32
N ALA A 257 -0.01 27.79 0.33
CA ALA A 257 0.61 29.11 0.35
C ALA A 257 1.17 29.45 -1.03
N GLU A 258 1.87 28.52 -1.66
CA GLU A 258 2.38 28.64 -3.02
C GLU A 258 1.26 28.87 -4.05
N GLY A 259 0.24 28.02 -4.09
CA GLY A 259 -0.89 28.18 -5.00
C GLY A 259 -1.65 29.49 -4.81
N ARG A 260 -1.75 30.00 -3.54
CA ARG A 260 -2.32 31.33 -3.30
C ARG A 260 -1.43 32.46 -3.79
N ALA A 261 -0.10 32.30 -3.68
CA ALA A 261 0.85 33.29 -4.16
C ALA A 261 0.85 33.37 -5.70
N GLU A 262 0.88 32.22 -6.36
CA GLU A 262 0.78 32.09 -7.82
C GLU A 262 -0.54 32.66 -8.35
N GLY A 263 -1.69 32.23 -7.83
CA GLY A 263 -2.99 32.73 -8.25
C GLY A 263 -3.18 34.24 -8.02
N ARG A 264 -2.56 34.81 -6.96
CA ARG A 264 -2.53 36.27 -6.77
C ARG A 264 -1.63 36.98 -7.78
N ALA A 265 -0.52 36.36 -8.16
CA ALA A 265 0.40 36.94 -9.15
C ALA A 265 -0.25 36.92 -10.54
N GLU A 266 -0.85 35.78 -10.94
CA GLU A 266 -1.59 35.64 -12.18
C GLU A 266 -2.77 36.60 -12.26
N GLY A 267 -3.65 36.62 -11.26
CA GLY A 267 -4.80 37.54 -11.23
C GLY A 267 -4.40 39.02 -11.27
N ARG A 268 -3.25 39.41 -10.67
CA ARG A 268 -2.72 40.78 -10.79
C ARG A 268 -2.17 41.07 -12.21
N ALA A 269 -1.58 40.07 -12.86
CA ALA A 269 -1.08 40.22 -14.22
C ALA A 269 -2.25 40.33 -15.22
N GLU A 270 -3.26 39.48 -15.12
CA GLU A 270 -4.47 39.51 -15.91
C GLU A 270 -5.24 40.82 -15.73
N GLY A 271 -5.50 41.23 -14.45
CA GLY A 271 -6.20 42.48 -14.18
C GLY A 271 -5.48 43.72 -14.75
N ARG A 272 -4.14 43.75 -14.70
CA ARG A 272 -3.34 44.83 -15.34
C ARG A 272 -3.45 44.78 -16.86
N ALA A 273 -3.46 43.59 -17.46
CA ALA A 273 -3.60 43.44 -18.90
C ALA A 273 -4.99 43.89 -19.37
N GLU A 274 -6.06 43.54 -18.63
CA GLU A 274 -7.42 43.98 -18.91
C GLU A 274 -7.61 45.50 -18.77
N GLU A 275 -7.02 46.11 -17.70
CA GLU A 275 -7.06 47.56 -17.47
C GLU A 275 -6.34 48.30 -18.62
N ARG A 276 -5.16 47.84 -19.07
CA ARG A 276 -4.42 48.39 -20.20
C ARG A 276 -5.25 48.29 -21.46
N ALA A 277 -5.87 47.14 -21.74
CA ALA A 277 -6.72 46.94 -22.90
C ALA A 277 -7.98 47.83 -22.85
N ALA A 278 -8.61 47.94 -21.69
CA ALA A 278 -9.77 48.83 -21.52
C ALA A 278 -9.43 50.33 -21.73
N THR A 279 -8.28 50.73 -21.21
CA THR A 279 -7.75 52.09 -21.42
C THR A 279 -7.44 52.35 -22.89
N ALA A 280 -6.79 51.40 -23.57
CA ALA A 280 -6.50 51.49 -25.01
C ALA A 280 -7.81 51.62 -25.87
N ARG A 281 -8.84 50.85 -25.53
CA ARG A 281 -10.16 50.95 -26.23
C ARG A 281 -10.80 52.34 -26.07
N LYS A 282 -10.73 52.91 -24.87
CA LYS A 282 -11.26 54.27 -24.65
C LYS A 282 -10.48 55.31 -25.49
N MET A 283 -9.14 55.23 -25.47
CA MET A 283 -8.29 56.12 -26.23
C MET A 283 -8.48 56.00 -27.73
N LEU A 284 -8.72 54.80 -28.24
CA LEU A 284 -9.09 54.55 -29.64
C LEU A 284 -10.45 55.21 -30.01
N ALA A 285 -11.46 55.04 -29.12
CA ALA A 285 -12.77 55.65 -29.28
C ALA A 285 -12.73 57.18 -29.29
N ASP A 286 -11.78 57.76 -28.54
CA ASP A 286 -11.56 59.22 -28.49
C ASP A 286 -10.71 59.72 -29.72
N GLY A 287 -10.30 58.84 -30.61
CA GLY A 287 -9.57 59.18 -31.82
C GLY A 287 -8.09 59.53 -31.63
N LEU A 288 -7.48 59.08 -30.52
CA LEU A 288 -6.08 59.33 -30.23
C LEU A 288 -5.15 58.52 -31.17
N PRO A 289 -3.98 59.10 -31.61
CA PRO A 289 -3.00 58.37 -32.42
C PRO A 289 -2.44 57.14 -31.72
N ILE A 290 -2.18 56.08 -32.48
CA ILE A 290 -1.65 54.80 -31.96
C ILE A 290 -0.37 54.98 -31.16
N ASP A 291 0.53 55.85 -31.55
CA ASP A 291 1.77 56.15 -30.84
C ASP A 291 1.54 56.71 -29.40
N VAL A 292 0.47 57.50 -29.24
CA VAL A 292 0.06 58.04 -27.96
C VAL A 292 -0.51 56.91 -27.07
N ILE A 293 -1.39 56.08 -27.66
CA ILE A 293 -1.98 54.94 -26.94
C ILE A 293 -0.91 53.98 -26.48
N ARG A 294 0.04 53.67 -27.33
CA ARG A 294 1.19 52.81 -27.02
C ARG A 294 2.04 53.35 -25.84
N LYS A 295 2.27 54.65 -25.82
CA LYS A 295 3.02 55.30 -24.76
C LYS A 295 2.38 55.18 -23.38
N TYR A 296 1.06 55.26 -23.29
CA TYR A 296 0.33 55.28 -22.02
C TYR A 296 -0.15 53.90 -21.59
N THR A 297 -0.36 52.95 -22.48
CA THR A 297 -0.85 51.62 -22.18
C THR A 297 0.23 50.56 -22.17
N GLU A 298 1.43 50.86 -22.71
CA GLU A 298 2.52 49.91 -22.91
C GLU A 298 2.16 48.70 -23.79
N LEU A 299 1.05 48.76 -24.51
CA LEU A 299 0.66 47.74 -25.49
C LEU A 299 1.43 47.89 -26.80
N SER A 300 1.70 46.80 -27.47
CA SER A 300 2.27 46.83 -28.82
C SER A 300 1.25 47.33 -29.84
N GLU A 301 1.74 47.82 -30.99
CA GLU A 301 0.89 48.28 -32.08
C GLU A 301 -0.05 47.18 -32.60
N GLU A 302 0.40 45.93 -32.60
CA GLU A 302 -0.38 44.76 -32.98
C GLU A 302 -1.52 44.46 -32.00
N GLU A 303 -1.26 44.60 -30.70
CA GLU A 303 -2.26 44.43 -29.62
C GLU A 303 -3.31 45.54 -29.70
N ILE A 304 -2.90 46.80 -29.97
CA ILE A 304 -3.83 47.92 -30.09
C ILE A 304 -4.74 47.74 -31.35
N LYS A 305 -4.16 47.32 -32.48
CA LYS A 305 -4.95 47.05 -33.71
C LYS A 305 -5.96 45.92 -33.53
N LYS A 306 -5.67 44.90 -32.68
CA LYS A 306 -6.64 43.84 -32.34
C LYS A 306 -7.83 44.33 -31.52
N LEU A 307 -7.70 45.47 -30.85
CA LEU A 307 -8.75 46.05 -30.03
C LEU A 307 -9.70 46.98 -30.83
N GLU A 308 -9.39 47.30 -32.12
CA GLU A 308 -10.25 48.08 -32.99
C GLU A 308 -11.43 47.30 -33.58
N HIS A 309 -11.45 45.98 -33.38
CA HIS A 309 -12.51 45.07 -33.83
C HIS A 309 -13.21 44.43 -32.59
#